data_613f8f52d04ceb87da7b40e78cc1d6f3
#
_entry.id   613f8f52d04ceb87da7b40e78cc1d6f3
#
_cell.length_a   1.000
_cell.length_b   1.000
_cell.length_c   1.000
_cell.angle_alpha   90.00
_cell.angle_beta   90.00
_cell.angle_gamma   90.00
#
_symmetry.space_group_name_H-M   'P 1'
#
loop_
_entity.id
_entity.type
_entity.pdbx_description
1 polymer ?
#
loop_
_entity_poly.entity_id
_entity_poly.type
_entity_poly.pdbx_seq_one_letter_code
_entity_poly.pdbx_strand_id
1 'polypeptide(L)'
;ACALLTYLYMTLDAIDGMVARNTLNTSPLGEFFDHSCDNIAGSFIIITLLLLIGVDVSVTMWYIVQALQLASLSVHIRAFGDKERKIRFGYLTGPDELLHVIIFLMLFVARFGKEELWTQGSELAINLYNGYVREYVPCEEGLEGDALAKWIFAGAAQAAYWACNVYVGLQVVLLDSKYFATKFGFMLSLAMRAVPAILASFISDSKQSLESMESILSDGLFLSILCSDIIVAKMANRD
;
A
#
# COMPACT_ATOMS: atom_id res chain seq x y z
N ALA A 1 7.68 -1.19 -21.72
CA ALA A 1 8.22 0.09 -21.19
C ALA A 1 8.10 0.14 -19.66
N CYS A 2 6.89 -0.02 -19.05
CA CYS A 2 6.67 0.11 -17.60
C CYS A 2 7.58 -0.78 -16.76
N ALA A 3 7.65 -2.08 -17.03
CA ALA A 3 8.53 -3.00 -16.31
C ALA A 3 10.01 -2.58 -16.33
N LEU A 4 10.50 -2.08 -17.48
CA LEU A 4 11.86 -1.58 -17.61
C LEU A 4 12.08 -0.32 -16.76
N LEU A 5 11.14 0.61 -16.78
CA LEU A 5 11.22 1.84 -15.97
C LEU A 5 11.18 1.52 -14.47
N THR A 6 10.31 0.59 -14.04
CA THR A 6 10.27 0.14 -12.64
C THR A 6 11.57 -0.55 -12.23
N TYR A 7 12.16 -1.36 -13.12
CA TYR A 7 13.46 -1.99 -12.87
C TYR A 7 14.59 -0.97 -12.75
N LEU A 8 14.61 0.03 -13.65
CA LEU A 8 15.59 1.13 -13.59
C LEU A 8 15.43 1.94 -12.30
N TYR A 9 14.19 2.28 -11.91
CA TYR A 9 13.90 2.95 -10.65
C TYR A 9 14.49 2.17 -9.47
N MET A 10 14.12 0.88 -9.31
CA MET A 10 14.61 0.01 -8.25
C MET A 10 16.15 -0.08 -8.22
N THR A 11 16.80 -0.15 -9.41
CA THR A 11 18.25 -0.25 -9.50
C THR A 11 18.93 1.06 -9.09
N LEU A 12 18.40 2.21 -9.52
CA LEU A 12 18.95 3.53 -9.17
C LEU A 12 18.80 3.81 -7.68
N ASP A 13 17.67 3.49 -7.10
CA ASP A 13 17.37 3.58 -5.68
C ASP A 13 18.37 2.75 -4.84
N ALA A 14 18.59 1.48 -5.21
CA ALA A 14 19.58 0.65 -4.53
C ALA A 14 21.01 1.20 -4.65
N ILE A 15 21.36 1.85 -5.78
CA ILE A 15 22.69 2.42 -6.02
C ILE A 15 22.91 3.68 -5.20
N ASP A 16 21.94 4.59 -5.10
CA ASP A 16 22.14 5.88 -4.44
C ASP A 16 22.47 5.71 -2.94
N GLY A 17 21.75 4.82 -2.23
CA GLY A 17 22.07 4.47 -0.86
C GLY A 17 23.44 3.81 -0.69
N MET A 18 23.88 2.97 -1.66
CA MET A 18 25.24 2.42 -1.65
C MET A 18 26.30 3.49 -1.86
N VAL A 19 26.08 4.39 -2.81
CA VAL A 19 27.00 5.51 -3.10
C VAL A 19 27.12 6.42 -1.90
N ALA A 20 25.99 6.83 -1.29
CA ALA A 20 26.00 7.68 -0.11
C ALA A 20 26.80 7.07 1.05
N ARG A 21 26.65 5.77 1.32
CA ARG A 21 27.42 5.07 2.36
C ARG A 21 28.90 4.96 2.02
N ASN A 22 29.25 4.60 0.78
CA ASN A 22 30.65 4.42 0.37
C ASN A 22 31.43 5.74 0.29
N THR A 23 30.76 6.85 -0.01
CA THR A 23 31.34 8.18 -0.07
C THR A 23 31.28 8.91 1.27
N LEU A 24 30.74 8.29 2.32
CA LEU A 24 30.51 8.91 3.64
C LEU A 24 29.67 10.20 3.55
N ASN A 25 28.81 10.30 2.56
CA ASN A 25 27.93 11.45 2.31
C ASN A 25 26.48 11.16 2.74
N THR A 26 26.33 10.46 3.82
CA THR A 26 25.01 10.19 4.40
C THR A 26 24.54 11.39 5.23
N SER A 27 23.28 11.78 5.06
CA SER A 27 22.68 12.86 5.83
C SER A 27 21.23 12.55 6.19
N PRO A 28 20.70 13.11 7.30
CA PRO A 28 19.29 12.98 7.61
C PRO A 28 18.37 13.51 6.49
N LEU A 29 18.80 14.57 5.83
CA LEU A 29 18.06 15.13 4.68
C LEU A 29 18.02 14.16 3.50
N GLY A 30 19.13 13.45 3.24
CA GLY A 30 19.18 12.38 2.21
C GLY A 30 18.20 11.25 2.53
N GLU A 31 18.20 10.74 3.77
CA GLU A 31 17.24 9.71 4.22
C GLU A 31 15.78 10.19 4.07
N PHE A 32 15.51 11.46 4.37
CA PHE A 32 14.18 12.03 4.18
C PHE A 32 13.74 12.05 2.71
N PHE A 33 14.62 12.53 1.82
CA PHE A 33 14.32 12.58 0.38
C PHE A 33 14.11 11.20 -0.21
N ASP A 34 14.99 10.25 0.10
CA ASP A 34 14.96 8.88 -0.32
C ASP A 34 13.60 8.23 -0.01
N HIS A 35 13.28 8.08 1.25
CA HIS A 35 12.01 7.44 1.65
C HIS A 35 10.75 8.21 1.26
N SER A 36 10.81 9.55 1.17
CA SER A 36 9.65 10.34 0.73
C SER A 36 9.39 10.16 -0.76
N CYS A 37 10.43 10.12 -1.58
CA CYS A 37 10.32 9.84 -3.01
C CYS A 37 9.82 8.42 -3.26
N ASP A 38 10.29 7.44 -2.48
CA ASP A 38 9.86 6.05 -2.57
C ASP A 38 8.37 5.88 -2.30
N ASN A 39 7.87 6.53 -1.27
CA ASN A 39 6.44 6.48 -0.97
C ASN A 39 5.58 7.08 -2.08
N ILE A 40 6.03 8.16 -2.70
CA ILE A 40 5.34 8.78 -3.83
C ILE A 40 5.43 7.87 -5.07
N ALA A 41 6.64 7.42 -5.42
CA ALA A 41 6.88 6.54 -6.56
C ALA A 41 6.10 5.22 -6.43
N GLY A 42 6.06 4.64 -5.22
CA GLY A 42 5.31 3.43 -4.91
C GLY A 42 3.83 3.56 -5.27
N SER A 43 3.19 4.70 -4.97
CA SER A 43 1.80 4.95 -5.36
C SER A 43 1.60 4.88 -6.88
N PHE A 44 2.48 5.53 -7.66
CA PHE A 44 2.39 5.53 -9.12
C PHE A 44 2.68 4.15 -9.72
N ILE A 45 3.66 3.42 -9.19
CA ILE A 45 4.02 2.08 -9.64
C ILE A 45 2.84 1.12 -9.44
N ILE A 46 2.19 1.16 -8.27
CA ILE A 46 1.03 0.31 -7.97
C ILE A 46 -0.17 0.66 -8.84
N ILE A 47 -0.49 1.93 -9.00
CA ILE A 47 -1.58 2.36 -9.90
C ILE A 47 -1.30 1.89 -11.32
N THR A 48 -0.05 2.04 -11.79
CA THR A 48 0.35 1.58 -13.12
C THR A 48 0.17 0.06 -13.28
N LEU A 49 0.57 -0.72 -12.28
CA LEU A 49 0.36 -2.18 -12.28
C LEU A 49 -1.12 -2.51 -12.35
N LEU A 50 -1.95 -1.89 -11.49
CA LEU A 50 -3.39 -2.17 -11.43
C LEU A 50 -4.09 -1.89 -12.77
N LEU A 51 -3.75 -0.77 -13.41
CA LEU A 51 -4.24 -0.44 -14.75
C LEU A 51 -3.76 -1.45 -15.81
N LEU A 52 -2.50 -1.89 -15.75
CA LEU A 52 -1.94 -2.88 -16.68
C LEU A 52 -2.62 -4.24 -16.57
N ILE A 53 -2.94 -4.69 -15.36
CA ILE A 53 -3.67 -5.93 -15.14
C ILE A 53 -5.18 -5.80 -15.38
N GLY A 54 -5.66 -4.60 -15.72
CA GLY A 54 -7.05 -4.35 -16.09
C GLY A 54 -7.99 -4.13 -14.90
N VAL A 55 -7.47 -3.66 -13.78
CA VAL A 55 -8.30 -3.16 -12.68
C VAL A 55 -8.74 -1.75 -13.04
N ASP A 56 -10.05 -1.55 -13.14
CA ASP A 56 -10.63 -0.24 -13.43
C ASP A 56 -10.43 0.72 -12.27
N VAL A 57 -10.46 2.03 -12.57
CA VAL A 57 -10.48 3.09 -11.56
C VAL A 57 -11.75 2.93 -10.72
N SER A 58 -11.59 2.46 -9.50
CA SER A 58 -12.69 2.01 -8.65
C SER A 58 -12.32 2.08 -7.18
N VAL A 59 -13.29 1.91 -6.31
CA VAL A 59 -13.07 1.77 -4.86
C VAL A 59 -12.09 0.62 -4.53
N THR A 60 -12.09 -0.45 -5.34
CA THR A 60 -11.12 -1.56 -5.18
C THR A 60 -9.68 -1.08 -5.37
N MET A 61 -9.42 -0.31 -6.44
CA MET A 61 -8.11 0.30 -6.67
C MET A 61 -7.72 1.22 -5.49
N TRP A 62 -8.66 2.04 -5.02
CA TRP A 62 -8.45 2.89 -3.86
C TRP A 62 -8.03 2.08 -2.63
N TYR A 63 -8.75 0.99 -2.28
CA TYR A 63 -8.40 0.13 -1.15
C TYR A 63 -6.99 -0.45 -1.25
N ILE A 64 -6.59 -0.91 -2.44
CA ILE A 64 -5.26 -1.51 -2.65
C ILE A 64 -4.17 -0.44 -2.45
N VAL A 65 -4.30 0.72 -3.07
CA VAL A 65 -3.32 1.81 -2.94
C VAL A 65 -3.18 2.23 -1.48
N GLN A 66 -4.32 2.40 -0.78
CA GLN A 66 -4.30 2.78 0.63
C GLN A 66 -3.69 1.70 1.53
N ALA A 67 -4.01 0.43 1.31
CA ALA A 67 -3.44 -0.67 2.08
C ALA A 67 -1.91 -0.72 1.97
N LEU A 68 -1.37 -0.53 0.78
CA LEU A 68 0.08 -0.51 0.55
C LEU A 68 0.77 0.70 1.18
N GLN A 69 0.15 1.88 1.09
CA GLN A 69 0.66 3.07 1.76
C GLN A 69 0.60 2.95 3.30
N LEU A 70 -0.44 2.35 3.85
CA LEU A 70 -0.53 2.05 5.28
C LEU A 70 0.52 1.02 5.72
N ALA A 71 0.81 0.03 4.88
CA ALA A 71 1.89 -0.93 5.15
C ALA A 71 3.25 -0.23 5.21
N SER A 72 3.55 0.68 4.29
CA SER A 72 4.75 1.53 4.32
C SER A 72 4.78 2.39 5.59
N LEU A 73 3.69 3.09 5.90
CA LEU A 73 3.57 3.90 7.10
C LEU A 73 3.85 3.09 8.37
N SER A 74 3.38 1.84 8.44
CA SER A 74 3.58 0.95 9.58
C SER A 74 5.06 0.70 9.89
N VAL A 75 5.88 0.58 8.85
CA VAL A 75 7.34 0.38 9.00
C VAL A 75 8.00 1.62 9.59
N HIS A 76 7.61 2.81 9.15
CA HIS A 76 8.12 4.08 9.68
C HIS A 76 7.68 4.34 11.13
N ILE A 77 6.43 4.01 11.48
CA ILE A 77 5.95 4.10 12.88
C ILE A 77 6.74 3.17 13.80
N ARG A 78 7.01 1.94 13.36
CA ARG A 78 7.86 1.01 14.13
C ARG A 78 9.28 1.56 14.33
N ALA A 79 9.89 2.07 13.27
CA ALA A 79 11.21 2.68 13.35
C ALA A 79 11.23 3.92 14.24
N PHE A 80 10.14 4.70 14.28
CA PHE A 80 9.98 5.83 15.19
C PHE A 80 9.92 5.40 16.66
N GLY A 81 9.22 4.32 16.97
CA GLY A 81 9.09 3.77 18.32
C GLY A 81 10.30 2.95 18.79
N ASP A 82 11.20 2.54 17.89
CA ASP A 82 12.38 1.74 18.23
C ASP A 82 13.50 2.60 18.85
N LYS A 83 14.19 2.05 19.85
CA LYS A 83 15.35 2.69 20.49
C LYS A 83 16.49 2.96 19.52
N GLU A 84 16.71 2.06 18.58
CA GLU A 84 17.75 2.20 17.55
C GLU A 84 17.30 3.04 16.37
N ARG A 85 15.99 3.35 16.26
CA ARG A 85 15.36 4.12 15.18
C ARG A 85 15.68 3.59 13.78
N LYS A 86 15.94 2.28 13.67
CA LYS A 86 16.26 1.61 12.41
C LYS A 86 15.02 1.03 11.78
N ILE A 87 14.90 1.22 10.47
CA ILE A 87 13.91 0.53 9.67
C ILE A 87 14.33 -0.94 9.56
N ARG A 88 13.43 -1.85 9.91
CA ARG A 88 13.64 -3.30 9.81
C ARG A 88 12.52 -3.90 8.98
N PHE A 89 12.87 -4.44 7.85
CA PHE A 89 11.96 -5.22 7.00
C PHE A 89 11.99 -6.70 7.39
N GLY A 90 10.88 -7.40 7.16
CA GLY A 90 10.85 -8.86 7.27
C GLY A 90 11.56 -9.50 6.07
N TYR A 91 11.92 -10.77 6.19
CA TYR A 91 12.72 -11.51 5.19
C TYR A 91 12.08 -11.65 3.80
N LEU A 92 10.75 -11.48 3.68
CA LEU A 92 9.98 -11.56 2.42
C LEU A 92 9.04 -10.37 2.23
N THR A 93 9.18 -9.33 3.05
CA THR A 93 8.25 -8.19 3.07
C THR A 93 8.98 -6.86 2.88
N GLY A 94 10.16 -6.91 2.28
CA GLY A 94 10.89 -5.72 1.88
C GLY A 94 10.30 -5.06 0.64
N PRO A 95 10.54 -3.77 0.43
CA PRO A 95 10.09 -3.06 -0.77
C PRO A 95 10.71 -3.65 -2.04
N ASP A 96 11.95 -4.12 -1.97
CA ASP A 96 12.67 -4.71 -3.11
C ASP A 96 11.99 -6.01 -3.59
N GLU A 97 11.60 -6.90 -2.67
CA GLU A 97 10.90 -8.14 -3.01
C GLU A 97 9.55 -7.82 -3.68
N LEU A 98 8.82 -6.85 -3.16
CA LEU A 98 7.56 -6.41 -3.75
C LEU A 98 7.77 -5.86 -5.17
N LEU A 99 8.79 -5.02 -5.38
CA LEU A 99 9.12 -4.47 -6.70
C LEU A 99 9.49 -5.56 -7.71
N HIS A 100 10.21 -6.60 -7.30
CA HIS A 100 10.51 -7.75 -8.17
C HIS A 100 9.22 -8.49 -8.59
N VAL A 101 8.28 -8.70 -7.67
CA VAL A 101 6.98 -9.29 -7.99
C VAL A 101 6.20 -8.41 -8.97
N ILE A 102 6.17 -7.11 -8.75
CA ILE A 102 5.52 -6.14 -9.65
C ILE A 102 6.12 -6.19 -11.05
N ILE A 103 7.46 -6.17 -11.17
CA ILE A 103 8.16 -6.26 -12.45
C ILE A 103 7.81 -7.58 -13.16
N PHE A 104 7.82 -8.70 -12.42
CA PHE A 104 7.44 -10.00 -12.97
C PHE A 104 6.01 -10.00 -13.50
N LEU A 105 5.06 -9.47 -12.75
CA LEU A 105 3.66 -9.35 -13.20
C LEU A 105 3.52 -8.46 -14.44
N MET A 106 4.23 -7.33 -14.48
CA MET A 106 4.23 -6.45 -15.66
C MET A 106 4.80 -7.15 -16.89
N LEU A 107 5.87 -7.95 -16.74
CA LEU A 107 6.45 -8.75 -17.83
C LEU A 107 5.52 -9.90 -18.26
N PHE A 108 4.86 -10.55 -17.31
CA PHE A 108 3.89 -11.60 -17.58
C PHE A 108 2.73 -11.05 -18.41
N VAL A 109 2.14 -9.93 -18.00
CA VAL A 109 1.05 -9.27 -18.76
C VAL A 109 1.52 -8.81 -20.15
N ALA A 110 2.76 -8.32 -20.26
CA ALA A 110 3.32 -7.91 -21.55
C ALA A 110 3.53 -9.11 -22.50
N ARG A 111 3.76 -10.32 -21.98
CA ARG A 111 4.04 -11.52 -22.78
C ARG A 111 2.79 -12.32 -23.10
N PHE A 112 1.88 -12.47 -22.14
CA PHE A 112 0.74 -13.37 -22.22
C PHE A 112 -0.61 -12.62 -22.30
N GLY A 113 -0.63 -11.35 -21.94
CA GLY A 113 -1.86 -10.55 -21.83
C GLY A 113 -2.49 -10.61 -20.43
N LYS A 114 -3.36 -9.64 -20.17
CA LYS A 114 -4.07 -9.55 -18.89
C LYS A 114 -5.14 -10.63 -18.74
N GLU A 115 -5.74 -11.08 -19.85
CA GLU A 115 -6.78 -12.11 -19.85
C GLU A 115 -6.26 -13.44 -19.29
N GLU A 116 -5.04 -13.84 -19.69
CA GLU A 116 -4.40 -15.06 -19.18
C GLU A 116 -4.15 -14.97 -17.67
N LEU A 117 -3.67 -13.82 -17.19
CA LEU A 117 -3.46 -13.58 -15.77
C LEU A 117 -4.77 -13.75 -14.99
N TRP A 118 -5.86 -13.18 -15.48
CA TRP A 118 -7.16 -13.28 -14.82
C TRP A 118 -7.72 -14.69 -14.87
N THR A 119 -7.60 -15.41 -15.99
CA THR A 119 -8.09 -16.78 -16.13
C THR A 119 -7.42 -17.70 -15.09
N GLN A 120 -6.10 -17.69 -15.01
CA GLN A 120 -5.37 -18.51 -14.04
C GLN A 120 -5.58 -18.05 -12.59
N GLY A 121 -5.58 -16.74 -12.35
CA GLY A 121 -5.79 -16.16 -11.03
C GLY A 121 -7.19 -16.37 -10.50
N SER A 122 -8.22 -16.28 -11.36
CA SER A 122 -9.61 -16.48 -10.97
C SER A 122 -9.90 -17.92 -10.58
N GLU A 123 -9.38 -18.89 -11.33
CA GLU A 123 -9.55 -20.32 -11.00
C GLU A 123 -8.98 -20.63 -9.61
N LEU A 124 -7.77 -20.14 -9.33
CA LEU A 124 -7.15 -20.31 -8.01
C LEU A 124 -7.96 -19.63 -6.90
N ALA A 125 -8.38 -18.38 -7.13
CA ALA A 125 -9.15 -17.62 -6.14
C ALA A 125 -10.51 -18.26 -5.84
N ILE A 126 -11.22 -18.73 -6.86
CA ILE A 126 -12.51 -19.42 -6.73
C ILE A 126 -12.35 -20.75 -5.98
N ASN A 127 -11.31 -21.51 -6.29
CA ASN A 127 -11.03 -22.78 -5.61
C ASN A 127 -10.72 -22.57 -4.12
N LEU A 128 -9.89 -21.58 -3.79
CA LEU A 128 -9.59 -21.23 -2.40
C LEU A 128 -10.83 -20.71 -1.66
N TYR A 129 -11.61 -19.85 -2.31
CA TYR A 129 -12.85 -19.33 -1.73
C TYR A 129 -13.84 -20.45 -1.44
N ASN A 130 -14.15 -21.32 -2.40
CA ASN A 130 -15.09 -22.41 -2.23
C ASN A 130 -14.61 -23.44 -1.19
N GLY A 131 -13.28 -23.66 -1.10
CA GLY A 131 -12.70 -24.63 -0.15
C GLY A 131 -12.62 -24.13 1.29
N TYR A 132 -12.42 -22.85 1.53
CA TYR A 132 -12.04 -22.34 2.86
C TYR A 132 -12.85 -21.15 3.36
N VAL A 133 -13.43 -20.35 2.48
CA VAL A 133 -14.00 -19.04 2.85
C VAL A 133 -15.52 -19.00 2.75
N ARG A 134 -16.10 -19.73 1.82
CA ARG A 134 -17.54 -19.67 1.48
C ARG A 134 -18.46 -19.91 2.66
N GLU A 135 -18.06 -20.75 3.60
CA GLU A 135 -18.84 -21.06 4.81
C GLU A 135 -18.96 -19.86 5.75
N TYR A 136 -17.92 -19.01 5.79
CA TYR A 136 -17.83 -17.87 6.71
C TYR A 136 -18.28 -16.56 6.07
N VAL A 137 -18.08 -16.43 4.77
CA VAL A 137 -18.40 -15.23 3.99
C VAL A 137 -19.15 -15.65 2.73
N PRO A 138 -20.47 -15.84 2.82
CA PRO A 138 -21.27 -16.23 1.65
C PRO A 138 -21.29 -15.10 0.62
N CYS A 139 -21.14 -15.45 -0.66
CA CYS A 139 -21.33 -14.51 -1.77
C CYS A 139 -22.83 -14.33 -2.08
N GLU A 140 -23.12 -13.27 -2.85
CA GLU A 140 -24.46 -13.04 -3.39
C GLU A 140 -24.90 -14.22 -4.28
N GLU A 141 -26.17 -14.59 -4.21
CA GLU A 141 -26.72 -15.67 -5.03
C GLU A 141 -26.58 -15.34 -6.52
N GLY A 142 -26.05 -16.30 -7.28
CA GLY A 142 -25.88 -16.16 -8.73
C GLY A 142 -24.54 -15.58 -9.20
N LEU A 143 -23.61 -15.26 -8.30
CA LEU A 143 -22.25 -14.89 -8.69
C LEU A 143 -21.41 -16.13 -9.05
N GLU A 144 -20.99 -16.20 -10.32
CA GLU A 144 -20.16 -17.29 -10.85
C GLU A 144 -19.03 -16.74 -11.75
N GLY A 145 -18.00 -17.54 -11.98
CA GLY A 145 -16.91 -17.24 -12.90
C GLY A 145 -16.21 -15.91 -12.59
N ASP A 146 -16.02 -15.08 -13.61
CA ASP A 146 -15.29 -13.81 -13.50
C ASP A 146 -15.94 -12.81 -12.53
N ALA A 147 -17.27 -12.82 -12.41
CA ALA A 147 -17.97 -11.94 -11.47
C ALA A 147 -17.66 -12.32 -10.02
N LEU A 148 -17.62 -13.62 -9.72
CA LEU A 148 -17.21 -14.13 -8.41
C LEU A 148 -15.73 -13.80 -8.13
N ALA A 149 -14.85 -13.99 -9.11
CA ALA A 149 -13.42 -13.65 -8.95
C ALA A 149 -13.20 -12.16 -8.66
N LYS A 150 -13.89 -11.27 -9.37
CA LYS A 150 -13.84 -9.83 -9.11
C LYS A 150 -14.39 -9.46 -7.74
N TRP A 151 -15.47 -10.10 -7.30
CA TRP A 151 -16.04 -9.91 -5.97
C TRP A 151 -15.06 -10.36 -4.87
N ILE A 152 -14.43 -11.54 -5.03
CA ILE A 152 -13.39 -12.04 -4.11
C ILE A 152 -12.22 -11.06 -4.03
N PHE A 153 -11.74 -10.59 -5.18
CA PHE A 153 -10.63 -9.63 -5.26
C PHE A 153 -10.96 -8.31 -4.56
N ALA A 154 -12.15 -7.77 -4.79
CA ALA A 154 -12.61 -6.54 -4.13
C ALA A 154 -12.74 -6.73 -2.61
N GLY A 155 -13.31 -7.85 -2.16
CA GLY A 155 -13.41 -8.19 -0.74
C GLY A 155 -12.05 -8.34 -0.07
N ALA A 156 -11.10 -9.01 -0.75
CA ALA A 156 -9.72 -9.15 -0.25
C ALA A 156 -9.01 -7.79 -0.13
N ALA A 157 -9.17 -6.91 -1.12
CA ALA A 157 -8.62 -5.55 -1.09
C ALA A 157 -9.18 -4.74 0.08
N GLN A 158 -10.49 -4.79 0.28
CA GLN A 158 -11.15 -4.13 1.41
C GLN A 158 -10.69 -4.70 2.76
N ALA A 159 -10.61 -6.01 2.90
CA ALA A 159 -10.13 -6.67 4.11
C ALA A 159 -8.68 -6.30 4.42
N ALA A 160 -7.80 -6.26 3.40
CA ALA A 160 -6.42 -5.83 3.55
C ALA A 160 -6.32 -4.37 4.03
N TYR A 161 -7.11 -3.47 3.47
CA TYR A 161 -7.17 -2.08 3.92
C TYR A 161 -7.54 -1.97 5.40
N TRP A 162 -8.61 -2.64 5.85
CA TRP A 162 -9.03 -2.58 7.25
C TRP A 162 -8.04 -3.25 8.19
N ALA A 163 -7.43 -4.37 7.79
CA ALA A 163 -6.37 -5.02 8.56
C ALA A 163 -5.16 -4.09 8.75
N CYS A 164 -4.72 -3.39 7.68
CA CYS A 164 -3.65 -2.41 7.76
C CYS A 164 -4.01 -1.23 8.67
N ASN A 165 -5.24 -0.71 8.59
CA ASN A 165 -5.71 0.38 9.48
C ASN A 165 -5.67 -0.04 10.96
N VAL A 166 -6.20 -1.22 11.28
CA VAL A 166 -6.18 -1.75 12.66
C VAL A 166 -4.74 -1.94 13.12
N TYR A 167 -3.90 -2.52 12.27
CA TYR A 167 -2.50 -2.77 12.61
C TYR A 167 -1.73 -1.47 12.88
N VAL A 168 -1.86 -0.47 12.00
CA VAL A 168 -1.25 0.85 12.18
C VAL A 168 -1.80 1.55 13.41
N GLY A 169 -3.12 1.51 13.61
CA GLY A 169 -3.76 2.07 14.80
C GLY A 169 -3.22 1.47 16.11
N LEU A 170 -3.06 0.15 16.15
CA LEU A 170 -2.46 -0.55 17.30
C LEU A 170 -1.01 -0.12 17.53
N GLN A 171 -0.21 -0.01 16.48
CA GLN A 171 1.17 0.48 16.60
C GLN A 171 1.23 1.90 17.18
N VAL A 172 0.38 2.81 16.71
CA VAL A 172 0.30 4.18 17.24
C VAL A 172 -0.13 4.19 18.71
N VAL A 173 -1.10 3.37 19.08
CA VAL A 173 -1.53 3.25 20.50
C VAL A 173 -0.39 2.75 21.40
N LEU A 174 0.43 1.84 20.91
CA LEU A 174 1.54 1.23 21.66
C LEU A 174 2.78 2.14 21.74
N LEU A 175 2.84 3.28 21.04
CA LEU A 175 3.92 4.25 21.22
C LEU A 175 3.95 4.77 22.66
N ASP A 176 5.13 5.21 23.10
CA ASP A 176 5.34 5.78 24.43
C ASP A 176 4.42 6.99 24.69
N SER A 177 3.98 7.16 25.94
CA SER A 177 3.09 8.28 26.33
C SER A 177 3.71 9.67 26.13
N LYS A 178 5.05 9.76 26.12
CA LYS A 178 5.78 10.99 25.79
C LYS A 178 5.48 11.52 24.39
N TYR A 179 5.01 10.67 23.46
CA TYR A 179 4.64 11.03 22.09
C TYR A 179 3.13 11.33 21.94
N PHE A 180 2.50 11.90 22.95
CA PHE A 180 1.04 12.09 22.96
C PHE A 180 0.53 12.94 21.79
N ALA A 181 1.19 14.05 21.47
CA ALA A 181 0.79 14.93 20.37
C ALA A 181 0.87 14.20 19.02
N THR A 182 1.96 13.47 18.78
CA THR A 182 2.16 12.63 17.59
C THR A 182 1.10 11.53 17.50
N LYS A 183 0.84 10.81 18.60
CA LYS A 183 -0.22 9.78 18.66
C LYS A 183 -1.58 10.35 18.30
N PHE A 184 -1.94 11.48 18.90
CA PHE A 184 -3.24 12.13 18.64
C PHE A 184 -3.37 12.56 17.17
N GLY A 185 -2.33 13.19 16.61
CA GLY A 185 -2.31 13.60 15.21
C GLY A 185 -2.47 12.42 14.26
N PHE A 186 -1.75 11.32 14.49
CA PHE A 186 -1.87 10.10 13.69
C PHE A 186 -3.22 9.43 13.81
N MET A 187 -3.76 9.29 15.03
CA MET A 187 -5.09 8.72 15.23
C MET A 187 -6.18 9.55 14.56
N LEU A 188 -6.08 10.87 14.63
CA LEU A 188 -7.00 11.78 13.94
C LEU A 188 -6.89 11.63 12.42
N SER A 189 -5.68 11.58 11.87
CA SER A 189 -5.44 11.39 10.44
C SER A 189 -5.98 10.05 9.93
N LEU A 190 -5.74 8.96 10.67
CA LEU A 190 -6.30 7.65 10.34
C LEU A 190 -7.83 7.64 10.41
N ALA A 191 -8.41 8.27 11.43
CA ALA A 191 -9.85 8.37 11.58
C ALA A 191 -10.49 9.17 10.44
N MET A 192 -9.92 10.31 10.07
CA MET A 192 -10.41 11.13 8.96
C MET A 192 -10.38 10.38 7.62
N ARG A 193 -9.44 9.46 7.44
CA ARG A 193 -9.36 8.63 6.24
C ARG A 193 -10.29 7.42 6.29
N ALA A 194 -10.50 6.84 7.46
CA ALA A 194 -11.45 5.75 7.63
C ALA A 194 -12.90 6.19 7.40
N VAL A 195 -13.25 7.45 7.71
CA VAL A 195 -14.61 7.98 7.55
C VAL A 195 -15.12 7.87 6.11
N PRO A 196 -14.42 8.33 5.04
CA PRO A 196 -14.89 8.16 3.67
C PRO A 196 -15.09 6.69 3.28
N ALA A 197 -14.18 5.80 3.72
CA ALA A 197 -14.29 4.37 3.45
C ALA A 197 -15.50 3.72 4.16
N ILE A 198 -15.78 4.13 5.39
CA ILE A 198 -16.99 3.72 6.12
C ILE A 198 -18.25 4.22 5.40
N LEU A 199 -18.27 5.50 5.06
CA LEU A 199 -19.41 6.09 4.35
C LEU A 199 -19.65 5.42 2.99
N ALA A 200 -18.59 5.11 2.25
CA ALA A 200 -18.69 4.40 0.98
C ALA A 200 -19.28 2.98 1.11
N SER A 201 -19.17 2.38 2.29
CA SER A 201 -19.77 1.06 2.56
C SER A 201 -21.29 1.12 2.79
N PHE A 202 -21.82 2.29 3.18
CA PHE A 202 -23.23 2.46 3.53
C PHE A 202 -23.99 3.37 2.57
N ILE A 203 -23.31 4.30 1.89
CA ILE A 203 -23.91 5.33 1.06
C ILE A 203 -23.37 5.20 -0.36
N SER A 204 -24.26 4.87 -1.31
CA SER A 204 -23.89 4.66 -2.72
C SER A 204 -23.19 5.88 -3.35
N ASP A 205 -23.68 7.10 -3.05
CA ASP A 205 -23.11 8.34 -3.59
C ASP A 205 -21.69 8.61 -3.07
N SER A 206 -21.35 8.11 -1.87
CA SER A 206 -20.00 8.24 -1.30
C SER A 206 -18.98 7.33 -1.99
N LYS A 207 -19.42 6.21 -2.60
CA LYS A 207 -18.55 5.38 -3.43
C LYS A 207 -18.01 6.16 -4.62
N GLN A 208 -18.87 6.91 -5.30
CA GLN A 208 -18.51 7.68 -6.49
C GLN A 208 -17.39 8.69 -6.21
N SER A 209 -17.33 9.25 -5.01
CA SER A 209 -16.24 10.16 -4.64
C SER A 209 -14.88 9.46 -4.50
N LEU A 210 -14.83 8.18 -4.16
CA LEU A 210 -13.61 7.39 -4.05
C LEU A 210 -13.20 6.70 -5.37
N GLU A 211 -14.10 6.66 -6.35
CA GLU A 211 -13.90 6.02 -7.66
C GLU A 211 -13.24 6.96 -8.68
N SER A 212 -12.70 8.09 -8.25
CA SER A 212 -11.97 9.01 -9.12
C SER A 212 -10.45 8.84 -8.99
N MET A 213 -9.74 9.01 -10.10
CA MET A 213 -8.28 8.97 -10.10
C MET A 213 -7.69 10.07 -9.21
N GLU A 214 -8.32 11.24 -9.16
CA GLU A 214 -7.91 12.35 -8.32
C GLU A 214 -7.98 11.97 -6.84
N SER A 215 -9.05 11.28 -6.42
CA SER A 215 -9.22 10.82 -5.04
C SER A 215 -8.16 9.76 -4.69
N ILE A 216 -7.93 8.79 -5.56
CA ILE A 216 -6.93 7.73 -5.36
C ILE A 216 -5.53 8.34 -5.20
N LEU A 217 -5.16 9.28 -6.08
CA LEU A 217 -3.88 9.96 -6.04
C LEU A 217 -3.75 10.89 -4.83
N SER A 218 -4.74 11.74 -4.57
CA SER A 218 -4.68 12.68 -3.44
C SER A 218 -4.55 11.95 -2.11
N ASP A 219 -5.28 10.86 -1.96
CA ASP A 219 -5.25 10.04 -0.76
C ASP A 219 -3.95 9.25 -0.62
N GLY A 220 -3.40 8.70 -1.71
CA GLY A 220 -2.08 8.08 -1.71
C GLY A 220 -0.98 9.07 -1.35
N LEU A 221 -1.00 10.27 -1.94
CA LEU A 221 -0.05 11.33 -1.62
C LEU A 221 -0.18 11.83 -0.17
N PHE A 222 -1.39 11.89 0.36
CA PHE A 222 -1.59 12.26 1.76
C PHE A 222 -0.89 11.29 2.72
N LEU A 223 -1.01 9.98 2.49
CA LEU A 223 -0.28 8.99 3.29
C LEU A 223 1.24 9.09 3.10
N SER A 224 1.71 9.43 1.91
CA SER A 224 3.13 9.70 1.66
C SER A 224 3.62 10.91 2.47
N ILE A 225 2.81 11.95 2.60
CA ILE A 225 3.11 13.11 3.46
C ILE A 225 3.19 12.69 4.93
N LEU A 226 2.26 11.86 5.42
CA LEU A 226 2.31 11.36 6.80
C LEU A 226 3.57 10.51 7.05
N CYS A 227 4.00 9.70 6.08
CA CYS A 227 5.28 8.99 6.18
C CYS A 227 6.45 9.98 6.29
N SER A 228 6.45 11.03 5.46
CA SER A 228 7.48 12.07 5.50
C SER A 228 7.52 12.81 6.84
N ASP A 229 6.36 13.15 7.40
CA ASP A 229 6.27 13.81 8.71
C ASP A 229 6.86 12.94 9.83
N ILE A 230 6.60 11.62 9.81
CA ILE A 230 7.15 10.72 10.82
C ILE A 230 8.67 10.57 10.68
N ILE A 231 9.20 10.60 9.46
CA ILE A 231 10.65 10.61 9.22
C ILE A 231 11.27 11.88 9.78
N VAL A 232 10.67 13.04 9.53
CA VAL A 232 11.13 14.33 10.09
C VAL A 232 11.05 14.32 11.62
N ALA A 233 9.95 13.83 12.21
CA ALA A 233 9.82 13.72 13.66
C ALA A 233 10.90 12.80 14.26
N LYS A 234 11.17 11.66 13.60
CA LYS A 234 12.24 10.72 13.95
C LYS A 234 13.60 11.41 13.96
N MET A 235 13.94 12.18 12.91
CA MET A 235 15.22 12.88 12.77
C MET A 235 15.38 14.02 13.76
N ALA A 236 14.32 14.80 13.94
CA ALA A 236 14.33 15.95 14.84
C ALA A 236 14.27 15.57 16.34
N ASN A 237 14.14 14.28 16.65
CA ASN A 237 13.92 13.78 18.02
C ASN A 237 12.73 14.49 18.70
N ARG A 238 11.72 14.82 17.91
CA ARG A 238 10.50 15.51 18.36
C ARG A 238 9.44 14.52 18.82
N ASP A 239 8.60 15.02 19.68
CA ASP A 239 7.36 14.37 20.10
C ASP A 239 6.26 14.56 19.04
#